data_308630c588961d35435d7527ae017a87
#
_entry.id   308630c588961d35435d7527ae017a87
#
_cell.length_a   1.000
_cell.length_b   1.000
_cell.length_c   1.000
_cell.angle_alpha   90.00
_cell.angle_beta   90.00
_cell.angle_gamma   90.00
#
_symmetry.space_group_name_H-M   'P 1'
#
loop_
_entity.id
_entity.type
_entity.pdbx_description
1 polymer ?
#
loop_
_entity_poly.entity_id
_entity_poly.type
_entity_poly.pdbx_seq_one_letter_code
_entity_poly.pdbx_strand_id
1 'polypeptide(L)'
;DDEMHIMVGYPWFAVRAPDELIALPGCTLAIKHREDYEAIMGTLVNALKEYVETGTKHATIKEIDIPDTSLWAIWAIQQYKRFYGIGECRERYGEIVKFIVDAIRNGRIPNLYINENGLLSTNGQNSPVTWLSATIDGRPIIPRTGYIVEYNALWYNALKFAVALYESDEMMAGYVDDLNNLAETVKESFIETFLNDYGYLYDYVNGAYADLSVRPNMAIAIGLDYSPLDRRQRKRVLDFVTRELLTPKGLRSLSPKSYGYNPTYVGNPIEREYAVHQGPARPWLFGFYADAYFKVFGVSGLSFI
;
A
#
# COMPACT_ATOMS: atom_id res chain seq x y z
N ASP A 1 13.19 23.92 -12.53
CA ASP A 1 13.72 23.09 -11.44
C ASP A 1 14.00 21.73 -12.04
N ASP A 2 15.25 21.26 -11.91
CA ASP A 2 15.69 19.96 -12.44
C ASP A 2 15.36 18.82 -11.43
N GLU A 3 14.07 18.67 -11.12
CA GLU A 3 13.60 17.57 -10.27
C GLU A 3 13.53 16.28 -11.08
N MET A 4 14.10 15.19 -10.55
CA MET A 4 14.03 13.87 -11.15
C MET A 4 12.77 13.16 -10.70
N HIS A 5 12.04 12.56 -11.63
CA HIS A 5 10.79 11.86 -11.37
C HIS A 5 10.62 10.59 -12.21
N ILE A 6 9.78 9.66 -11.72
CA ILE A 6 9.25 8.54 -12.49
C ILE A 6 7.86 8.92 -12.98
N MET A 7 7.72 9.10 -14.30
CA MET A 7 6.44 9.46 -14.91
C MET A 7 5.60 8.23 -15.19
N VAL A 8 4.38 8.22 -14.68
CA VAL A 8 3.42 7.14 -14.91
C VAL A 8 2.85 7.22 -16.33
N GLY A 9 2.92 6.11 -17.08
CA GLY A 9 2.32 6.02 -18.41
C GLY A 9 2.78 7.09 -19.39
N TYR A 10 4.10 7.32 -19.44
CA TYR A 10 4.71 8.26 -20.38
C TYR A 10 4.20 8.06 -21.82
N PRO A 11 3.88 9.13 -22.56
CA PRO A 11 3.95 10.56 -22.19
C PRO A 11 2.60 11.16 -21.72
N TRP A 12 1.57 10.34 -21.49
CA TRP A 12 0.19 10.80 -21.33
C TRP A 12 -0.20 11.21 -19.92
N PHE A 13 0.48 10.66 -18.89
CA PHE A 13 0.15 10.94 -17.49
C PHE A 13 1.25 11.78 -16.83
N ALA A 14 0.88 12.45 -15.73
CA ALA A 14 1.80 13.24 -14.92
C ALA A 14 2.54 12.36 -13.90
N VAL A 15 3.45 12.97 -13.14
CA VAL A 15 4.00 12.40 -11.93
C VAL A 15 2.88 12.26 -10.89
N ARG A 16 2.66 11.05 -10.38
CA ARG A 16 1.64 10.73 -9.38
C ARG A 16 2.32 10.09 -8.17
N ALA A 17 2.19 10.72 -7.00
CA ALA A 17 2.95 10.34 -5.80
C ALA A 17 2.81 8.86 -5.39
N PRO A 18 1.60 8.26 -5.28
CA PRO A 18 1.50 6.85 -4.91
C PRO A 18 2.15 5.91 -5.92
N ASP A 19 1.94 6.15 -7.21
CA ASP A 19 2.50 5.31 -8.27
C ASP A 19 4.03 5.42 -8.33
N GLU A 20 4.56 6.64 -8.17
CA GLU A 20 6.01 6.88 -8.14
C GLU A 20 6.66 6.18 -6.94
N LEU A 21 6.08 6.29 -5.74
CA LEU A 21 6.55 5.61 -4.53
C LEU A 21 6.56 4.08 -4.67
N ILE A 22 5.53 3.51 -5.30
CA ILE A 22 5.44 2.06 -5.54
C ILE A 22 6.49 1.61 -6.57
N ALA A 23 6.71 2.39 -7.62
CA ALA A 23 7.66 2.06 -8.69
C ALA A 23 9.13 2.29 -8.29
N LEU A 24 9.38 3.27 -7.44
CA LEU A 24 10.71 3.80 -7.11
C LEU A 24 11.73 2.72 -6.72
N PRO A 25 11.44 1.78 -5.80
CA PRO A 25 12.43 0.76 -5.44
C PRO A 25 12.83 -0.13 -6.62
N GLY A 26 11.88 -0.51 -7.44
CA GLY A 26 12.13 -1.34 -8.62
C GLY A 26 12.89 -0.62 -9.73
N CYS A 27 12.57 0.65 -9.96
CA CYS A 27 13.17 1.46 -11.01
C CYS A 27 14.57 1.98 -10.66
N THR A 28 14.96 1.93 -9.39
CA THR A 28 16.24 2.49 -8.92
C THR A 28 17.06 1.49 -8.11
N LEU A 29 16.63 1.11 -6.91
CA LEU A 29 17.40 0.25 -5.99
C LEU A 29 17.73 -1.12 -6.61
N ALA A 30 16.76 -1.73 -7.28
CA ALA A 30 16.92 -3.05 -7.90
C ALA A 30 17.98 -3.06 -9.01
N ILE A 31 18.21 -1.92 -9.65
CA ILE A 31 19.22 -1.73 -10.69
C ILE A 31 20.45 -0.95 -10.20
N LYS A 32 20.59 -0.78 -8.87
CA LYS A 32 21.73 -0.15 -8.18
C LYS A 32 21.89 1.36 -8.45
N HIS A 33 20.83 2.06 -8.79
CA HIS A 33 20.78 3.51 -8.95
C HIS A 33 20.36 4.17 -7.62
N ARG A 34 21.28 4.18 -6.66
CA ARG A 34 21.04 4.72 -5.31
C ARG A 34 20.76 6.22 -5.34
N GLU A 35 21.60 6.98 -6.07
CA GLU A 35 21.51 8.44 -6.13
C GLU A 35 20.15 8.90 -6.69
N ASP A 36 19.66 8.21 -7.72
CA ASP A 36 18.35 8.48 -8.31
C ASP A 36 17.22 8.20 -7.31
N TYR A 37 17.34 7.09 -6.54
CA TYR A 37 16.38 6.80 -5.47
C TYR A 37 16.36 7.93 -4.44
N GLU A 38 17.53 8.35 -3.95
CA GLU A 38 17.64 9.36 -2.89
C GLU A 38 17.14 10.74 -3.37
N ALA A 39 17.40 11.11 -4.61
CA ALA A 39 16.91 12.35 -5.20
C ALA A 39 15.38 12.37 -5.30
N ILE A 40 14.80 11.33 -5.91
CA ILE A 40 13.35 11.21 -6.09
C ILE A 40 12.63 11.10 -4.72
N MET A 41 13.12 10.23 -3.83
CA MET A 41 12.56 10.07 -2.49
C MET A 41 12.62 11.39 -1.70
N GLY A 42 13.73 12.12 -1.78
CA GLY A 42 13.87 13.42 -1.14
C GLY A 42 12.79 14.42 -1.57
N THR A 43 12.54 14.52 -2.88
CA THR A 43 11.49 15.40 -3.43
C THR A 43 10.10 14.96 -2.93
N LEU A 44 9.79 13.65 -2.99
CA LEU A 44 8.49 13.12 -2.58
C LEU A 44 8.20 13.32 -1.09
N VAL A 45 9.19 13.04 -0.21
CA VAL A 45 8.97 13.18 1.24
C VAL A 45 8.89 14.65 1.66
N ASN A 46 9.61 15.56 0.99
CA ASN A 46 9.50 17.00 1.24
C ASN A 46 8.13 17.52 0.83
N ALA A 47 7.65 17.13 -0.37
CA ALA A 47 6.31 17.48 -0.83
C ALA A 47 5.21 16.94 0.10
N LEU A 48 5.35 15.69 0.56
CA LEU A 48 4.41 15.09 1.51
C LEU A 48 4.43 15.80 2.86
N LYS A 49 5.61 16.14 3.37
CA LYS A 49 5.76 16.87 4.62
C LYS A 49 5.13 18.25 4.54
N GLU A 50 5.40 19.01 3.48
CA GLU A 50 4.79 20.31 3.25
C GLU A 50 3.26 20.20 3.18
N TYR A 51 2.75 19.21 2.45
CA TYR A 51 1.31 18.99 2.39
C TYR A 51 0.69 18.70 3.76
N VAL A 52 1.31 17.84 4.59
CA VAL A 52 0.82 17.51 5.93
C VAL A 52 0.88 18.69 6.88
N GLU A 53 1.89 19.56 6.76
CA GLU A 53 2.09 20.70 7.65
C GLU A 53 1.25 21.92 7.26
N THR A 54 1.04 22.16 5.96
CA THR A 54 0.46 23.41 5.45
C THR A 54 -0.81 23.22 4.60
N GLY A 55 -1.10 22.00 4.15
CA GLY A 55 -2.15 21.71 3.17
C GLY A 55 -1.76 22.09 1.71
N THR A 56 -0.54 22.56 1.48
CA THR A 56 -0.07 22.97 0.15
C THR A 56 0.25 21.76 -0.71
N LYS A 57 -0.39 21.65 -1.88
CA LYS A 57 -0.09 20.60 -2.84
C LYS A 57 1.08 20.99 -3.73
N HIS A 58 1.95 20.04 -4.03
CA HIS A 58 3.07 20.26 -4.93
C HIS A 58 2.60 20.63 -6.35
N ALA A 59 3.32 21.51 -7.03
CA ALA A 59 2.90 22.03 -8.35
C ALA A 59 2.87 20.95 -9.44
N THR A 60 3.86 20.05 -9.45
CA THR A 60 4.08 19.04 -10.49
C THR A 60 3.66 17.64 -10.04
N ILE A 61 3.81 17.28 -8.77
CA ILE A 61 3.45 15.97 -8.22
C ILE A 61 1.95 15.93 -7.93
N LYS A 62 1.23 15.13 -8.71
CA LYS A 62 -0.21 14.91 -8.51
C LYS A 62 -0.47 13.88 -7.40
N GLU A 63 -1.66 13.95 -6.83
CA GLU A 63 -2.14 12.95 -5.87
C GLU A 63 -1.30 12.81 -4.60
N ILE A 64 -0.52 13.84 -4.23
CA ILE A 64 0.19 13.89 -2.95
C ILE A 64 -0.79 13.85 -1.77
N ASP A 65 -2.03 14.26 -1.98
CA ASP A 65 -3.12 14.33 -1.04
C ASP A 65 -3.98 13.04 -0.94
N ILE A 66 -3.67 12.01 -1.72
CA ILE A 66 -4.32 10.71 -1.52
C ILE A 66 -3.80 10.09 -0.22
N PRO A 67 -4.70 9.63 0.68
CA PRO A 67 -4.31 9.21 2.03
C PRO A 67 -3.25 8.10 2.08
N ASP A 68 -3.25 7.16 1.12
CA ASP A 68 -2.28 6.06 1.09
C ASP A 68 -0.87 6.48 0.67
N THR A 69 -0.68 7.69 0.13
CA THR A 69 0.65 8.23 -0.20
C THR A 69 1.60 8.18 1.00
N SER A 70 1.09 8.51 2.20
CA SER A 70 1.88 8.47 3.43
C SER A 70 2.32 7.03 3.80
N LEU A 71 1.46 6.05 3.58
CA LEU A 71 1.75 4.64 3.85
C LEU A 71 2.73 4.07 2.81
N TRP A 72 2.57 4.42 1.54
CA TRP A 72 3.49 4.03 0.48
C TRP A 72 4.87 4.67 0.63
N ALA A 73 4.96 5.90 1.17
CA ALA A 73 6.24 6.54 1.48
C ALA A 73 7.04 5.71 2.51
N ILE A 74 6.40 5.26 3.60
CA ILE A 74 7.05 4.40 4.60
C ILE A 74 7.46 3.07 3.97
N TRP A 75 6.60 2.45 3.15
CA TRP A 75 6.93 1.19 2.48
C TRP A 75 8.12 1.35 1.53
N ALA A 76 8.16 2.42 0.74
CA ALA A 76 9.28 2.67 -0.17
C ALA A 76 10.60 2.89 0.59
N ILE A 77 10.58 3.63 1.71
CA ILE A 77 11.73 3.78 2.61
C ILE A 77 12.16 2.42 3.20
N GLN A 78 11.21 1.56 3.55
CA GLN A 78 11.52 0.21 4.04
C GLN A 78 12.26 -0.62 2.98
N GLN A 79 12.01 -0.41 1.68
CA GLN A 79 12.77 -1.10 0.62
C GLN A 79 14.24 -0.66 0.62
N TYR A 80 14.55 0.61 0.92
CA TYR A 80 15.94 1.08 1.06
C TYR A 80 16.71 0.29 2.12
N LYS A 81 16.09 -0.04 3.25
CA LYS A 81 16.68 -0.89 4.30
C LYS A 81 17.16 -2.24 3.76
N ARG A 82 16.46 -2.83 2.78
CA ARG A 82 16.83 -4.15 2.20
C ARG A 82 18.18 -4.12 1.48
N PHE A 83 18.60 -2.96 0.97
CA PHE A 83 19.83 -2.78 0.20
C PHE A 83 20.99 -2.22 1.04
N TYR A 84 20.68 -1.33 1.99
CA TYR A 84 21.70 -0.58 2.72
C TYR A 84 21.69 -0.82 4.25
N GLY A 85 20.78 -1.64 4.75
CA GLY A 85 20.66 -1.99 6.14
C GLY A 85 19.88 -0.99 6.99
N ILE A 86 19.55 -1.42 8.22
CA ILE A 86 18.66 -0.68 9.13
C ILE A 86 19.32 0.60 9.66
N GLY A 87 20.62 0.55 9.97
CA GLY A 87 21.35 1.68 10.55
C GLY A 87 21.39 2.87 9.59
N GLU A 88 21.79 2.65 8.35
CA GLU A 88 21.83 3.70 7.33
C GLU A 88 20.43 4.20 6.96
N CYS A 89 19.46 3.30 6.91
CA CYS A 89 18.06 3.68 6.68
C CYS A 89 17.53 4.57 7.81
N ARG A 90 17.85 4.26 9.06
CA ARG A 90 17.49 5.08 10.23
C ARG A 90 18.15 6.47 10.17
N GLU A 91 19.44 6.53 9.89
CA GLU A 91 20.19 7.78 9.82
C GLU A 91 19.59 8.72 8.77
N ARG A 92 19.22 8.19 7.60
CA ARG A 92 18.74 8.98 6.48
C ARG A 92 17.25 9.30 6.54
N TYR A 93 16.42 8.33 6.94
CA TYR A 93 14.97 8.40 6.82
C TYR A 93 14.21 8.20 8.14
N GLY A 94 14.90 7.95 9.26
CA GLY A 94 14.23 7.70 10.54
C GLY A 94 13.29 8.83 10.93
N GLU A 95 13.76 10.07 10.88
CA GLU A 95 12.96 11.24 11.24
C GLU A 95 11.70 11.41 10.37
N ILE A 96 11.79 11.13 9.06
CA ILE A 96 10.61 11.23 8.19
C ILE A 96 9.62 10.08 8.44
N VAL A 97 10.10 8.87 8.71
CA VAL A 97 9.23 7.75 9.10
C VAL A 97 8.50 8.09 10.41
N LYS A 98 9.22 8.59 11.42
CA LYS A 98 8.64 9.05 12.67
C LYS A 98 7.61 10.15 12.44
N PHE A 99 7.95 11.16 11.64
CA PHE A 99 7.04 12.26 11.31
C PHE A 99 5.73 11.75 10.70
N ILE A 100 5.79 10.83 9.73
CA ILE A 100 4.60 10.29 9.07
C ILE A 100 3.77 9.43 10.04
N VAL A 101 4.40 8.55 10.82
CA VAL A 101 3.73 7.72 11.83
C VAL A 101 3.01 8.60 12.85
N ASP A 102 3.68 9.64 13.37
CA ASP A 102 3.10 10.57 14.34
C ASP A 102 1.99 11.43 13.70
N ALA A 103 2.13 11.79 12.41
CA ALA A 103 1.08 12.51 11.69
C ALA A 103 -0.20 11.67 11.55
N ILE A 104 -0.07 10.37 11.26
CA ILE A 104 -1.20 9.44 11.22
C ILE A 104 -1.82 9.27 12.61
N ARG A 105 -1.02 8.99 13.65
CA ARG A 105 -1.48 8.81 15.04
C ARG A 105 -2.23 10.03 15.56
N ASN A 106 -1.82 11.22 15.17
CA ASN A 106 -2.40 12.48 15.60
C ASN A 106 -3.50 13.03 14.65
N GLY A 107 -3.94 12.23 13.67
CA GLY A 107 -5.01 12.62 12.74
C GLY A 107 -4.68 13.82 11.84
N ARG A 108 -3.40 14.03 11.53
CA ARG A 108 -2.95 15.16 10.69
C ARG A 108 -2.97 14.87 9.19
N ILE A 109 -3.15 13.62 8.80
CA ILE A 109 -3.30 13.24 7.38
C ILE A 109 -4.76 13.44 6.98
N PRO A 110 -5.09 14.33 6.05
CA PRO A 110 -6.47 14.54 5.62
C PRO A 110 -7.10 13.26 5.08
N ASN A 111 -8.36 13.02 5.43
CA ASN A 111 -9.13 11.84 5.02
C ASN A 111 -8.50 10.48 5.41
N LEU A 112 -7.68 10.46 6.46
CA LEU A 112 -7.14 9.25 7.06
C LEU A 112 -7.34 9.32 8.58
N TYR A 113 -8.18 8.44 9.11
CA TYR A 113 -8.64 8.51 10.50
C TYR A 113 -8.20 7.26 11.25
N ILE A 114 -7.47 7.42 12.35
CA ILE A 114 -7.20 6.33 13.28
C ILE A 114 -8.40 6.16 14.23
N ASN A 115 -8.85 4.92 14.39
CA ASN A 115 -10.01 4.59 15.22
C ASN A 115 -9.56 3.95 16.55
N GLU A 116 -10.50 3.81 17.50
CA GLU A 116 -10.21 3.25 18.84
C GLU A 116 -9.62 1.83 18.80
N ASN A 117 -9.98 1.04 17.78
CA ASN A 117 -9.43 -0.28 17.54
C ASN A 117 -8.05 -0.26 16.81
N GLY A 118 -7.45 0.91 16.66
CA GLY A 118 -6.16 1.11 16.01
C GLY A 118 -6.18 1.07 14.48
N LEU A 119 -7.30 0.67 13.86
CA LEU A 119 -7.41 0.62 12.39
C LEU A 119 -7.59 2.00 11.79
N LEU A 120 -7.10 2.12 10.55
CA LEU A 120 -7.28 3.32 9.73
C LEU A 120 -8.55 3.21 8.88
N SER A 121 -9.35 4.27 8.87
CA SER A 121 -10.49 4.44 7.98
C SER A 121 -10.33 5.66 7.07
N THR A 122 -11.08 5.68 5.97
CA THR A 122 -11.09 6.76 4.98
C THR A 122 -12.47 6.89 4.34
N ASN A 123 -12.72 8.00 3.64
CA ASN A 123 -13.93 8.22 2.88
C ASN A 123 -13.63 8.33 1.39
N GLY A 124 -13.98 7.29 0.63
CA GLY A 124 -13.82 7.21 -0.83
C GLY A 124 -15.13 7.39 -1.61
N GLN A 125 -16.19 7.94 -1.02
CA GLN A 125 -17.49 8.11 -1.69
C GLN A 125 -17.44 9.08 -2.86
N ASN A 126 -16.67 10.16 -2.72
CA ASN A 126 -16.67 11.25 -3.70
C ASN A 126 -15.37 11.40 -4.48
N SER A 127 -14.32 10.73 -4.06
CA SER A 127 -13.00 10.75 -4.71
C SER A 127 -12.28 9.42 -4.50
N PRO A 128 -11.46 8.98 -5.46
CA PRO A 128 -10.60 7.82 -5.27
C PRO A 128 -9.65 8.04 -4.09
N VAL A 129 -9.42 6.99 -3.32
CA VAL A 129 -8.52 7.02 -2.16
C VAL A 129 -7.39 6.01 -2.28
N THR A 130 -7.37 5.21 -3.34
CA THR A 130 -6.36 4.17 -3.60
C THR A 130 -6.03 4.10 -5.10
N TRP A 131 -5.16 3.15 -5.47
CA TRP A 131 -4.84 2.83 -6.86
C TRP A 131 -6.07 2.42 -7.71
N LEU A 132 -7.18 2.03 -7.09
CA LEU A 132 -8.46 1.78 -7.76
C LEU A 132 -9.16 3.12 -8.08
N SER A 133 -8.52 3.92 -8.92
CA SER A 133 -8.79 5.34 -9.10
C SER A 133 -9.70 5.69 -10.28
N ALA A 134 -10.27 4.70 -10.97
CA ALA A 134 -11.16 4.95 -12.11
C ALA A 134 -12.42 5.72 -11.71
N THR A 135 -12.77 6.75 -12.49
CA THR A 135 -13.91 7.61 -12.24
C THR A 135 -14.75 7.80 -13.48
N ILE A 136 -16.06 8.03 -13.31
CA ILE A 136 -16.96 8.52 -14.35
C ILE A 136 -17.66 9.77 -13.81
N ASP A 137 -17.61 10.85 -14.59
CA ASP A 137 -18.14 12.16 -14.20
C ASP A 137 -17.61 12.61 -12.81
N GLY A 138 -16.33 12.33 -12.55
CA GLY A 138 -15.65 12.65 -11.28
C GLY A 138 -16.03 11.78 -10.10
N ARG A 139 -16.86 10.76 -10.27
CA ARG A 139 -17.26 9.83 -9.19
C ARG A 139 -16.51 8.51 -9.29
N PRO A 140 -15.98 7.98 -8.19
CA PRO A 140 -15.33 6.68 -8.19
C PRO A 140 -16.26 5.57 -8.66
N ILE A 141 -15.77 4.71 -9.54
CA ILE A 141 -16.48 3.47 -9.94
C ILE A 141 -16.48 2.48 -8.78
N ILE A 142 -15.43 2.52 -7.95
CA ILE A 142 -15.26 1.66 -6.78
C ILE A 142 -15.10 2.57 -5.56
N PRO A 143 -16.20 3.05 -4.94
CA PRO A 143 -16.15 3.98 -3.81
C PRO A 143 -15.83 3.23 -2.52
N ARG A 144 -14.54 2.98 -2.26
CA ARG A 144 -14.07 2.30 -1.07
C ARG A 144 -14.07 3.24 0.14
N THR A 145 -14.89 2.95 1.13
CA THR A 145 -15.08 3.77 2.34
C THR A 145 -15.03 2.89 3.59
N GLY A 146 -14.54 3.42 4.70
CA GLY A 146 -14.35 2.69 5.94
C GLY A 146 -12.94 2.12 6.05
N TYR A 147 -12.82 0.94 6.59
CA TYR A 147 -11.54 0.22 6.74
C TYR A 147 -11.17 -0.44 5.42
N ILE A 148 -10.02 -0.06 4.86
CA ILE A 148 -9.48 -0.61 3.61
C ILE A 148 -8.36 -1.61 3.94
N VAL A 149 -8.37 -2.78 3.30
CA VAL A 149 -7.48 -3.89 3.67
C VAL A 149 -6.00 -3.55 3.51
N GLU A 150 -5.59 -3.00 2.36
CA GLU A 150 -4.19 -2.64 2.14
C GLU A 150 -3.73 -1.46 3.01
N TYR A 151 -4.61 -0.51 3.34
CA TYR A 151 -4.28 0.57 4.27
C TYR A 151 -3.85 0.01 5.62
N ASN A 152 -4.66 -0.89 6.17
CA ASN A 152 -4.43 -1.45 7.50
C ASN A 152 -3.27 -2.45 7.53
N ALA A 153 -3.02 -3.13 6.43
CA ALA A 153 -1.82 -3.95 6.27
C ALA A 153 -0.54 -3.09 6.20
N LEU A 154 -0.55 -2.03 5.39
CA LEU A 154 0.55 -1.06 5.29
C LEU A 154 0.77 -0.33 6.63
N TRP A 155 -0.29 0.00 7.35
CA TRP A 155 -0.21 0.63 8.67
C TRP A 155 0.46 -0.28 9.70
N TYR A 156 0.02 -1.53 9.80
CA TYR A 156 0.71 -2.51 10.66
C TYR A 156 2.19 -2.64 10.31
N ASN A 157 2.49 -2.76 9.02
CA ASN A 157 3.86 -2.82 8.53
C ASN A 157 4.65 -1.55 8.88
N ALA A 158 4.05 -0.36 8.77
CA ALA A 158 4.68 0.91 9.12
C ALA A 158 5.02 1.00 10.61
N LEU A 159 4.10 0.59 11.47
CA LEU A 159 4.34 0.54 12.93
C LEU A 159 5.50 -0.39 13.28
N LYS A 160 5.50 -1.61 12.74
CA LYS A 160 6.56 -2.59 12.99
C LYS A 160 7.91 -2.18 12.39
N PHE A 161 7.89 -1.49 11.26
CA PHE A 161 9.10 -0.93 10.67
C PHE A 161 9.66 0.23 11.50
N ALA A 162 8.81 1.13 11.99
CA ALA A 162 9.23 2.20 12.89
C ALA A 162 9.82 1.65 14.21
N VAL A 163 9.21 0.60 14.77
CA VAL A 163 9.81 -0.14 15.90
C VAL A 163 11.22 -0.60 15.55
N ALA A 164 11.40 -1.31 14.44
CA ALA A 164 12.71 -1.84 14.03
C ALA A 164 13.76 -0.75 13.78
N LEU A 165 13.35 0.47 13.37
CA LEU A 165 14.27 1.61 13.22
C LEU A 165 14.81 2.11 14.57
N TYR A 166 14.03 2.01 15.65
CA TYR A 166 14.32 2.66 16.92
C TYR A 166 14.54 1.70 18.10
N GLU A 167 14.33 0.38 17.94
CA GLU A 167 14.41 -0.61 19.02
C GLU A 167 15.77 -0.67 19.74
N SER A 168 16.84 -0.23 19.08
CA SER A 168 18.18 -0.17 19.67
C SER A 168 18.50 1.18 20.34
N ASP A 169 17.58 2.13 20.34
CA ASP A 169 17.76 3.46 20.91
C ASP A 169 17.07 3.57 22.26
N GLU A 170 17.86 3.57 23.33
CA GLU A 170 17.33 3.67 24.70
C GLU A 170 16.50 4.92 24.95
N MET A 171 16.79 6.04 24.26
CA MET A 171 16.02 7.27 24.39
C MET A 171 14.63 7.17 23.75
N MET A 172 14.45 6.22 22.84
CA MET A 172 13.21 5.96 22.14
C MET A 172 12.40 4.79 22.74
N ALA A 173 12.85 4.20 23.85
CA ALA A 173 12.20 3.00 24.43
C ALA A 173 10.70 3.19 24.66
N GLY A 174 10.28 4.30 25.26
CA GLY A 174 8.85 4.60 25.47
C GLY A 174 8.05 4.71 24.18
N TYR A 175 8.64 5.32 23.14
CA TYR A 175 8.03 5.41 21.81
C TYR A 175 7.89 4.02 21.16
N VAL A 176 8.93 3.19 21.27
CA VAL A 176 8.94 1.82 20.77
C VAL A 176 7.87 0.96 21.45
N ASP A 177 7.73 1.08 22.77
CA ASP A 177 6.70 0.37 23.55
C ASP A 177 5.29 0.79 23.12
N ASP A 178 5.04 2.10 22.95
CA ASP A 178 3.76 2.62 22.46
C ASP A 178 3.42 2.08 21.08
N LEU A 179 4.39 2.06 20.15
CA LEU A 179 4.19 1.53 18.81
C LEU A 179 3.94 0.02 18.80
N ASN A 180 4.64 -0.75 19.64
CA ASN A 180 4.40 -2.19 19.78
C ASN A 180 2.99 -2.48 20.30
N ASN A 181 2.54 -1.77 21.33
CA ASN A 181 1.19 -1.92 21.87
C ASN A 181 0.13 -1.60 20.82
N LEU A 182 0.31 -0.49 20.08
CA LEU A 182 -0.60 -0.14 18.99
C LEU A 182 -0.56 -1.20 17.87
N ALA A 183 0.61 -1.71 17.51
CA ALA A 183 0.74 -2.74 16.48
C ALA A 183 0.01 -4.04 16.85
N GLU A 184 0.07 -4.49 18.11
CA GLU A 184 -0.70 -5.67 18.53
C GLU A 184 -2.21 -5.41 18.47
N THR A 185 -2.68 -4.23 18.91
CA THR A 185 -4.08 -3.82 18.75
C THR A 185 -4.52 -3.84 17.28
N VAL A 186 -3.71 -3.25 16.40
CA VAL A 186 -3.98 -3.23 14.94
C VAL A 186 -4.04 -4.64 14.37
N LYS A 187 -3.14 -5.54 14.78
CA LYS A 187 -3.08 -6.92 14.31
C LYS A 187 -4.33 -7.71 14.69
N GLU A 188 -4.75 -7.64 15.95
CA GLU A 188 -5.96 -8.30 16.43
C GLU A 188 -7.19 -7.79 15.68
N SER A 189 -7.35 -6.48 15.63
CA SER A 189 -8.45 -5.82 14.91
C SER A 189 -8.44 -6.10 13.41
N PHE A 190 -7.26 -6.20 12.80
CA PHE A 190 -7.13 -6.55 11.38
C PHE A 190 -7.67 -7.96 11.09
N ILE A 191 -7.28 -8.93 11.90
CA ILE A 191 -7.72 -10.33 11.75
C ILE A 191 -9.24 -10.41 11.93
N GLU A 192 -9.78 -9.79 12.97
CA GLU A 192 -11.21 -9.78 13.26
C GLU A 192 -12.02 -9.09 12.15
N THR A 193 -11.50 -7.98 11.62
CA THR A 193 -12.22 -7.18 10.62
C THR A 193 -12.17 -7.78 9.22
N PHE A 194 -11.01 -8.29 8.79
CA PHE A 194 -10.81 -8.62 7.37
C PHE A 194 -10.77 -10.11 7.05
N LEU A 195 -10.33 -10.98 7.98
CA LEU A 195 -10.22 -12.41 7.68
C LEU A 195 -11.58 -13.09 7.77
N ASN A 196 -12.13 -13.47 6.61
CA ASN A 196 -13.44 -14.11 6.54
C ASN A 196 -13.39 -15.64 6.67
N ASP A 197 -14.54 -16.26 6.87
CA ASP A 197 -14.68 -17.71 7.04
C ASP A 197 -14.26 -18.51 5.79
N TYR A 198 -14.27 -17.90 4.61
CA TYR A 198 -13.80 -18.51 3.36
C TYR A 198 -12.28 -18.57 3.26
N GLY A 199 -11.55 -17.87 4.14
CA GLY A 199 -10.09 -17.91 4.24
C GLY A 199 -9.38 -16.92 3.34
N TYR A 200 -10.04 -15.84 2.93
CA TYR A 200 -9.46 -14.68 2.26
C TYR A 200 -9.81 -13.39 3.01
N LEU A 201 -9.38 -12.23 2.52
CA LEU A 201 -9.63 -10.95 3.18
C LEU A 201 -10.73 -10.19 2.46
N TYR A 202 -11.68 -9.60 3.21
CA TYR A 202 -12.56 -8.57 2.67
C TYR A 202 -11.76 -7.43 2.06
N ASP A 203 -12.23 -6.85 0.96
CA ASP A 203 -11.55 -5.74 0.29
C ASP A 203 -11.64 -4.44 1.12
N TYR A 204 -12.81 -4.16 1.64
CA TYR A 204 -13.02 -3.11 2.64
C TYR A 204 -14.23 -3.42 3.53
N VAL A 205 -14.29 -2.77 4.69
CA VAL A 205 -15.39 -2.90 5.66
C VAL A 205 -15.87 -1.52 6.07
N ASN A 206 -17.19 -1.29 5.97
CA ASN A 206 -17.83 -0.02 6.35
C ASN A 206 -19.04 -0.29 7.23
N GLY A 207 -18.89 -0.14 8.53
CA GLY A 207 -19.92 -0.53 9.51
C GLY A 207 -20.28 -2.01 9.39
N ALA A 208 -21.53 -2.30 9.11
CA ALA A 208 -22.01 -3.69 8.95
C ALA A 208 -21.77 -4.27 7.54
N TYR A 209 -21.30 -3.47 6.61
CA TYR A 209 -21.02 -3.92 5.24
C TYR A 209 -19.56 -4.39 5.13
N ALA A 210 -19.37 -5.61 4.61
CA ALA A 210 -18.07 -6.15 4.26
C ALA A 210 -18.05 -6.55 2.77
N ASP A 211 -17.10 -5.99 2.01
CA ASP A 211 -16.99 -6.27 0.57
C ASP A 211 -16.33 -7.62 0.31
N LEU A 212 -17.11 -8.53 -0.26
CA LEU A 212 -16.70 -9.89 -0.62
C LEU A 212 -15.96 -9.96 -1.98
N SER A 213 -15.80 -8.85 -2.67
CA SER A 213 -15.07 -8.82 -3.95
C SER A 213 -13.66 -9.38 -3.77
N VAL A 214 -13.31 -10.37 -4.58
CA VAL A 214 -11.99 -10.97 -4.55
C VAL A 214 -11.05 -10.11 -5.38
N ARG A 215 -10.28 -9.26 -4.72
CA ARG A 215 -9.35 -8.30 -5.30
C ARG A 215 -7.91 -8.58 -4.87
N PRO A 216 -6.92 -8.14 -5.66
CA PRO A 216 -5.50 -8.43 -5.40
C PRO A 216 -4.92 -7.64 -4.21
N ASN A 217 -5.67 -6.73 -3.59
CA ASN A 217 -5.23 -5.93 -2.43
C ASN A 217 -4.80 -6.80 -1.25
N MET A 218 -5.41 -7.98 -1.10
CA MET A 218 -4.99 -8.96 -0.11
C MET A 218 -3.56 -9.51 -0.35
N ALA A 219 -3.06 -9.46 -1.60
CA ALA A 219 -1.68 -9.85 -1.89
C ALA A 219 -0.68 -8.87 -1.27
N ILE A 220 -1.02 -7.58 -1.18
CA ILE A 220 -0.22 -6.60 -0.46
C ILE A 220 -0.10 -7.01 1.01
N ALA A 221 -1.23 -7.31 1.67
CA ALA A 221 -1.27 -7.68 3.08
C ALA A 221 -0.39 -8.90 3.42
N ILE A 222 -0.33 -9.90 2.54
CA ILE A 222 0.46 -11.11 2.76
C ILE A 222 1.91 -11.00 2.27
N GLY A 223 2.21 -10.04 1.36
CA GLY A 223 3.53 -9.83 0.79
C GLY A 223 4.44 -8.91 1.61
N LEU A 224 3.89 -8.03 2.46
CA LEU A 224 4.65 -7.10 3.29
C LEU A 224 5.64 -7.82 4.23
N ASP A 225 6.73 -7.13 4.60
CA ASP A 225 7.73 -7.66 5.53
C ASP A 225 7.11 -7.95 6.89
N TYR A 226 6.32 -7.03 7.41
CA TYR A 226 5.51 -7.20 8.61
C TYR A 226 4.04 -7.29 8.19
N SER A 227 3.49 -8.50 8.22
CA SER A 227 2.06 -8.72 7.96
C SER A 227 1.33 -8.98 9.28
N PRO A 228 0.11 -8.51 9.45
CA PRO A 228 -0.69 -8.85 10.63
C PRO A 228 -1.11 -10.33 10.67
N LEU A 229 -0.98 -11.04 9.55
CA LEU A 229 -1.36 -12.45 9.44
C LEU A 229 -0.17 -13.38 9.78
N ASP A 230 -0.45 -14.49 10.47
CA ASP A 230 0.51 -15.56 10.67
C ASP A 230 0.79 -16.33 9.36
N ARG A 231 1.78 -17.25 9.40
CA ARG A 231 2.16 -18.03 8.21
C ARG A 231 1.01 -18.91 7.68
N ARG A 232 0.17 -19.47 8.55
CA ARG A 232 -0.95 -20.34 8.16
C ARG A 232 -2.05 -19.52 7.50
N GLN A 233 -2.37 -18.35 8.07
CA GLN A 233 -3.33 -17.41 7.53
C GLN A 233 -2.85 -16.86 6.17
N ARG A 234 -1.58 -16.44 6.08
CA ARG A 234 -0.97 -15.99 4.80
C ARG A 234 -1.07 -17.08 3.73
N LYS A 235 -0.79 -18.35 4.09
CA LYS A 235 -0.90 -19.46 3.14
C LYS A 235 -2.31 -19.61 2.61
N ARG A 236 -3.33 -19.55 3.46
CA ARG A 236 -4.74 -19.63 3.03
C ARG A 236 -5.11 -18.53 2.06
N VAL A 237 -4.74 -17.28 2.39
CA VAL A 237 -4.98 -16.14 1.51
C VAL A 237 -4.20 -16.27 0.20
N LEU A 238 -2.93 -16.69 0.25
CA LEU A 238 -2.09 -16.89 -0.93
C LEU A 238 -2.68 -17.97 -1.87
N ASP A 239 -3.12 -19.10 -1.32
CA ASP A 239 -3.77 -20.15 -2.10
C ASP A 239 -5.03 -19.61 -2.81
N PHE A 240 -5.77 -18.72 -2.15
CA PHE A 240 -6.94 -18.07 -2.71
C PHE A 240 -6.59 -17.10 -3.84
N VAL A 241 -5.60 -16.23 -3.62
CA VAL A 241 -5.07 -15.29 -4.64
C VAL A 241 -4.56 -16.05 -5.86
N THR A 242 -3.82 -17.13 -5.65
CA THR A 242 -3.27 -17.97 -6.73
C THR A 242 -4.39 -18.52 -7.60
N ARG A 243 -5.41 -19.09 -6.98
CA ARG A 243 -6.52 -19.75 -7.69
C ARG A 243 -7.41 -18.75 -8.45
N GLU A 244 -7.70 -17.60 -7.85
CA GLU A 244 -8.71 -16.68 -8.36
C GLU A 244 -8.13 -15.54 -9.22
N LEU A 245 -6.89 -15.12 -8.95
CA LEU A 245 -6.35 -13.88 -9.51
C LEU A 245 -5.09 -14.04 -10.36
N LEU A 246 -4.30 -15.10 -10.15
CA LEU A 246 -3.03 -15.27 -10.86
C LEU A 246 -3.24 -15.50 -12.35
N THR A 247 -2.47 -14.77 -13.16
CA THR A 247 -2.37 -14.94 -14.61
C THR A 247 -0.91 -14.89 -15.06
N PRO A 248 -0.56 -15.31 -16.27
CA PRO A 248 0.81 -15.17 -16.79
C PRO A 248 1.30 -13.72 -16.90
N LYS A 249 0.43 -12.72 -16.69
CA LYS A 249 0.76 -11.29 -16.84
C LYS A 249 0.55 -10.48 -15.55
N GLY A 250 0.41 -11.15 -14.42
CA GLY A 250 0.19 -10.51 -13.12
C GLY A 250 -1.13 -10.94 -12.46
N LEU A 251 -1.59 -10.19 -11.46
CA LEU A 251 -2.84 -10.48 -10.77
C LEU A 251 -4.02 -9.74 -11.42
N ARG A 252 -5.14 -10.43 -11.63
CA ARG A 252 -6.39 -9.77 -12.02
C ARG A 252 -6.80 -8.75 -10.99
N SER A 253 -7.32 -7.62 -11.42
CA SER A 253 -7.85 -6.58 -10.53
C SER A 253 -9.18 -6.96 -9.86
N LEU A 254 -9.86 -7.98 -10.41
CA LEU A 254 -11.06 -8.60 -9.85
C LEU A 254 -11.16 -10.06 -10.31
N SER A 255 -11.63 -10.96 -9.41
CA SER A 255 -11.87 -12.36 -9.77
C SER A 255 -13.01 -12.50 -10.78
N PRO A 256 -12.91 -13.46 -11.75
CA PRO A 256 -14.00 -13.80 -12.66
C PRO A 256 -15.32 -14.19 -11.99
N LYS A 257 -15.27 -14.55 -10.71
CA LYS A 257 -16.47 -14.94 -9.92
C LYS A 257 -17.10 -13.78 -9.16
N SER A 258 -16.43 -12.62 -9.13
CA SER A 258 -16.96 -11.43 -8.45
C SER A 258 -17.92 -10.67 -9.35
N TYR A 259 -18.92 -10.04 -8.71
CA TYR A 259 -19.87 -9.18 -9.44
C TYR A 259 -19.14 -8.02 -10.14
N GLY A 260 -19.57 -7.69 -11.35
CA GLY A 260 -18.97 -6.61 -12.15
C GLY A 260 -17.68 -6.98 -12.87
N TYR A 261 -17.27 -8.27 -12.86
CA TYR A 261 -16.09 -8.70 -13.60
C TYR A 261 -16.17 -8.36 -15.09
N ASN A 262 -15.17 -7.64 -15.58
CA ASN A 262 -14.99 -7.27 -16.98
C ASN A 262 -13.53 -7.48 -17.39
N PRO A 263 -13.20 -8.56 -18.15
CA PRO A 263 -11.81 -8.92 -18.44
C PRO A 263 -11.15 -8.07 -19.52
N THR A 264 -11.93 -7.30 -20.29
CA THR A 264 -11.45 -6.65 -21.50
C THR A 264 -11.48 -5.13 -21.39
N TYR A 265 -10.33 -4.50 -21.68
CA TYR A 265 -10.18 -3.04 -21.74
C TYR A 265 -10.39 -2.57 -23.20
N VAL A 266 -11.67 -2.56 -23.64
CA VAL A 266 -12.06 -2.22 -25.01
C VAL A 266 -13.32 -1.34 -25.01
N GLY A 267 -13.64 -0.76 -26.18
CA GLY A 267 -14.83 0.06 -26.36
C GLY A 267 -14.57 1.56 -26.26
N ASN A 268 -15.60 2.33 -26.00
CA ASN A 268 -15.53 3.78 -25.82
C ASN A 268 -14.83 4.16 -24.49
N PRO A 269 -14.51 5.43 -24.24
CA PRO A 269 -13.81 5.84 -23.01
C PRO A 269 -14.51 5.41 -21.71
N ILE A 270 -15.83 5.50 -21.64
CA ILE A 270 -16.61 5.13 -20.44
C ILE A 270 -16.54 3.61 -20.20
N GLU A 271 -16.67 2.81 -21.26
CA GLU A 271 -16.57 1.33 -21.16
C GLU A 271 -15.17 0.90 -20.69
N ARG A 272 -14.12 1.59 -21.17
CA ARG A 272 -12.75 1.34 -20.71
C ARG A 272 -12.53 1.73 -19.26
N GLU A 273 -13.06 2.89 -18.83
CA GLU A 273 -13.00 3.29 -17.41
C GLU A 273 -13.70 2.28 -16.49
N TYR A 274 -14.87 1.76 -16.89
CA TYR A 274 -15.53 0.69 -16.14
C TYR A 274 -14.69 -0.60 -16.06
N ALA A 275 -13.94 -0.92 -17.11
CA ALA A 275 -13.18 -2.15 -17.19
C ALA A 275 -11.84 -2.09 -16.43
N VAL A 276 -11.21 -0.90 -16.33
CA VAL A 276 -9.80 -0.76 -15.96
C VAL A 276 -9.41 -1.43 -14.63
N HIS A 277 -10.32 -1.47 -13.66
CA HIS A 277 -10.09 -2.11 -12.34
C HIS A 277 -11.06 -3.28 -12.05
N GLN A 278 -11.72 -3.81 -13.09
CA GLN A 278 -12.77 -4.84 -12.94
C GLN A 278 -12.39 -6.19 -13.59
N GLY A 279 -11.11 -6.45 -13.77
CA GLY A 279 -10.68 -7.73 -14.33
C GLY A 279 -9.28 -7.74 -14.96
N PRO A 280 -8.88 -6.72 -15.73
CA PRO A 280 -7.55 -6.69 -16.36
C PRO A 280 -6.42 -6.92 -15.36
N ALA A 281 -5.39 -7.67 -15.78
CA ALA A 281 -4.26 -8.00 -14.93
C ALA A 281 -3.38 -6.77 -14.62
N ARG A 282 -2.86 -6.72 -13.40
CA ARG A 282 -1.97 -5.68 -12.88
C ARG A 282 -0.59 -6.27 -12.54
N PRO A 283 0.43 -6.04 -13.38
CA PRO A 283 1.76 -6.63 -13.18
C PRO A 283 2.44 -6.21 -11.88
N TRP A 284 2.29 -4.96 -11.45
CA TRP A 284 2.96 -4.42 -10.27
C TRP A 284 2.65 -5.16 -8.96
N LEU A 285 1.44 -5.73 -8.86
CA LEU A 285 1.02 -6.53 -7.71
C LEU A 285 1.71 -7.90 -7.65
N PHE A 286 2.33 -8.33 -8.75
CA PHE A 286 3.04 -9.61 -8.79
C PHE A 286 4.25 -9.63 -7.84
N GLY A 287 4.88 -8.48 -7.60
CA GLY A 287 5.96 -8.36 -6.62
C GLY A 287 5.51 -8.77 -5.21
N PHE A 288 4.37 -8.28 -4.75
CA PHE A 288 3.80 -8.68 -3.45
C PHE A 288 3.39 -10.15 -3.40
N TYR A 289 2.84 -10.66 -4.50
CA TYR A 289 2.53 -12.09 -4.62
C TYR A 289 3.78 -12.96 -4.50
N ALA A 290 4.85 -12.62 -5.22
CA ALA A 290 6.11 -13.34 -5.17
C ALA A 290 6.73 -13.29 -3.76
N ASP A 291 6.77 -12.12 -3.12
CA ASP A 291 7.24 -11.96 -1.74
C ASP A 291 6.42 -12.84 -0.76
N ALA A 292 5.09 -12.85 -0.91
CA ALA A 292 4.22 -13.73 -0.12
C ALA A 292 4.53 -15.21 -0.34
N TYR A 293 4.75 -15.59 -1.60
CA TYR A 293 5.06 -16.97 -1.97
C TYR A 293 6.37 -17.43 -1.33
N PHE A 294 7.43 -16.63 -1.39
CA PHE A 294 8.70 -16.93 -0.74
C PHE A 294 8.60 -16.96 0.79
N LYS A 295 7.82 -16.09 1.39
CA LYS A 295 7.62 -16.07 2.86
C LYS A 295 6.85 -17.29 3.36
N VAL A 296 5.95 -17.86 2.54
CA VAL A 296 5.18 -19.05 2.87
C VAL A 296 5.95 -20.33 2.59
N PHE A 297 6.54 -20.47 1.39
CA PHE A 297 7.12 -21.72 0.90
C PHE A 297 8.65 -21.75 0.96
N GLY A 298 9.32 -20.61 1.21
CA GLY A 298 10.78 -20.51 1.18
C GLY A 298 11.35 -20.75 -0.21
N VAL A 299 12.62 -21.16 -0.27
CA VAL A 299 13.36 -21.39 -1.53
C VAL A 299 12.75 -22.53 -2.36
N SER A 300 12.07 -23.48 -1.74
CA SER A 300 11.36 -24.55 -2.45
C SER A 300 10.23 -24.06 -3.36
N GLY A 301 9.79 -22.79 -3.17
CA GLY A 301 8.82 -22.14 -4.04
C GLY A 301 9.35 -21.73 -5.42
N LEU A 302 10.67 -21.63 -5.59
CA LEU A 302 11.30 -21.15 -6.83
C LEU A 302 10.93 -21.96 -8.09
N SER A 303 10.54 -23.22 -7.95
CA SER A 303 10.15 -24.07 -9.09
C SER A 303 8.77 -23.75 -9.67
N PHE A 304 8.01 -22.82 -9.07
CA PHE A 304 6.63 -22.48 -9.45
C PHE A 304 6.46 -21.03 -9.91
N ILE A 305 7.48 -20.20 -9.80
CA ILE A 305 7.51 -18.80 -10.24
C ILE A 305 8.42 -18.69 -11.48
#